data_e8de89e8bd068f0e7731d323a363042d
#
_entry.id   e8de89e8bd068f0e7731d323a363042d
#
_cell.length_a   1.000
_cell.length_b   1.000
_cell.length_c   1.000
_cell.angle_alpha   90.00
_cell.angle_beta   90.00
_cell.angle_gamma   90.00
#
_symmetry.space_group_name_H-M   'P 1'
#
loop_
_entity.id
_entity.type
_entity.pdbx_description
1 polymer ?
#
loop_
_entity_poly.entity_id
_entity_poly.type
_entity_poly.pdbx_seq_one_letter_code
_entity_poly.pdbx_strand_id
1 'polypeptide(L)'
;MREELGGLVSAIDHVGIAVADLDEAVDFHRRTFGLVPTHQEVNEDQGVREAMLAAPGEGPEATRVQLLAPAREDSTIAKFLDRNGPGLQQLAFRVTDIEAACDQLRERGTRLLFETPRRGTADSRVNFVHPKDAGGVLVELVQPAE
;
A
#
# COMPACT_ATOMS: atom_id res chain seq x y z
N MET A 1 13.18 -23.12 -11.22
CA MET A 1 11.85 -22.73 -10.78
C MET A 1 11.84 -21.65 -9.73
N ARG A 2 12.60 -21.80 -8.67
CA ARG A 2 12.69 -20.78 -7.64
C ARG A 2 13.17 -19.44 -8.19
N GLU A 3 14.11 -19.48 -9.12
CA GLU A 3 14.65 -18.29 -9.75
C GLU A 3 13.63 -17.63 -10.67
N GLU A 4 12.71 -18.40 -11.24
CA GLU A 4 11.63 -17.86 -12.06
C GLU A 4 10.62 -17.08 -11.22
N LEU A 5 10.45 -17.49 -9.97
CA LEU A 5 9.53 -16.85 -9.05
C LEU A 5 10.23 -15.84 -8.16
N GLY A 6 11.53 -16.03 -7.92
CA GLY A 6 12.31 -15.14 -7.10
C GLY A 6 12.60 -13.82 -7.80
N GLY A 7 12.91 -12.80 -7.04
CA GLY A 7 13.26 -11.49 -7.56
C GLY A 7 12.10 -10.59 -7.92
N LEU A 8 10.86 -11.13 -7.99
CA LEU A 8 9.69 -10.31 -8.21
C LEU A 8 9.40 -9.43 -6.99
N VAL A 9 9.31 -10.04 -5.83
CA VAL A 9 9.04 -9.37 -4.57
C VAL A 9 10.29 -9.41 -3.70
N SER A 10 10.74 -8.25 -3.24
CA SER A 10 11.93 -8.16 -2.38
C SER A 10 11.58 -8.10 -0.89
N ALA A 11 10.39 -7.60 -0.55
CA ALA A 11 9.97 -7.46 0.85
C ALA A 11 8.48 -7.12 0.92
N ILE A 12 7.94 -7.20 2.12
CA ILE A 12 6.65 -6.57 2.41
C ILE A 12 6.95 -5.10 2.66
N ASP A 13 6.40 -4.22 1.84
CA ASP A 13 6.65 -2.79 1.97
C ASP A 13 5.83 -2.18 3.09
N HIS A 14 4.53 -2.45 3.07
CA HIS A 14 3.63 -1.95 4.12
C HIS A 14 2.32 -2.71 4.13
N VAL A 15 1.59 -2.52 5.22
CA VAL A 15 0.23 -3.02 5.39
C VAL A 15 -0.68 -1.80 5.49
N GLY A 16 -1.72 -1.73 4.68
CA GLY A 16 -2.65 -0.60 4.66
C GLY A 16 -3.89 -0.86 5.50
N ILE A 17 -4.18 0.07 6.39
CA ILE A 17 -5.33 0.02 7.28
C ILE A 17 -6.22 1.23 7.00
N ALA A 18 -7.48 0.97 6.69
CA ALA A 18 -8.47 2.02 6.48
C ALA A 18 -8.99 2.51 7.83
N VAL A 19 -8.97 3.84 8.02
CA VAL A 19 -9.43 4.47 9.26
C VAL A 19 -10.32 5.67 8.93
N ALA A 20 -11.23 5.99 9.84
CA ALA A 20 -12.15 7.12 9.61
C ALA A 20 -11.47 8.47 9.85
N ASP A 21 -10.59 8.55 10.84
CA ASP A 21 -9.91 9.78 11.25
C ASP A 21 -8.42 9.51 11.34
N LEU A 22 -7.65 10.14 10.45
CA LEU A 22 -6.21 9.87 10.35
C LEU A 22 -5.46 10.31 11.60
N ASP A 23 -5.72 11.52 12.08
CA ASP A 23 -4.98 12.06 13.23
C ASP A 23 -5.22 11.23 14.48
N GLU A 24 -6.46 10.82 14.70
CA GLU A 24 -6.81 9.97 15.83
C GLU A 24 -6.12 8.60 15.72
N ALA A 25 -6.09 8.02 14.51
CA ALA A 25 -5.46 6.72 14.29
C ALA A 25 -3.95 6.79 14.47
N VAL A 26 -3.31 7.85 14.00
CA VAL A 26 -1.87 8.06 14.21
C VAL A 26 -1.57 8.14 15.70
N ASP A 27 -2.36 8.94 16.43
CA ASP A 27 -2.18 9.09 17.87
C ASP A 27 -2.38 7.76 18.62
N PHE A 28 -3.39 7.00 18.24
CA PHE A 28 -3.63 5.69 18.82
C PHE A 28 -2.44 4.75 18.66
N HIS A 29 -1.88 4.68 17.46
CA HIS A 29 -0.75 3.77 17.18
C HIS A 29 0.52 4.23 17.90
N ARG A 30 0.71 5.54 18.06
CA ARG A 30 1.83 6.07 18.83
C ARG A 30 1.72 5.71 20.31
N ARG A 31 0.57 5.99 20.91
CA ARG A 31 0.35 5.78 22.34
C ARG A 31 0.34 4.30 22.71
N THR A 32 -0.28 3.48 21.83
CA THR A 32 -0.53 2.07 22.16
C THR A 32 0.65 1.18 21.82
N PHE A 33 1.26 1.42 20.63
CA PHE A 33 2.30 0.51 20.11
C PHE A 33 3.68 1.18 20.00
N GLY A 34 3.77 2.47 20.25
CA GLY A 34 5.04 3.17 20.12
C GLY A 34 5.52 3.38 18.69
N LEU A 35 4.62 3.22 17.72
CA LEU A 35 4.98 3.48 16.32
C LEU A 35 5.13 4.97 16.08
N VAL A 36 6.05 5.34 15.19
CA VAL A 36 6.31 6.74 14.87
C VAL A 36 6.00 7.02 13.41
N PRO A 37 5.34 8.16 13.11
CA PRO A 37 5.10 8.55 11.72
C PRO A 37 6.41 8.87 11.01
N THR A 38 6.57 8.34 9.81
CA THR A 38 7.75 8.59 8.98
C THR A 38 7.41 9.45 7.77
N HIS A 39 6.13 9.48 7.38
CA HIS A 39 5.68 10.25 6.22
C HIS A 39 4.18 10.44 6.29
N GLN A 40 3.70 11.63 5.90
CA GLN A 40 2.27 11.91 5.78
C GLN A 40 2.04 12.72 4.52
N GLU A 41 0.96 12.42 3.81
CA GLU A 41 0.60 13.19 2.62
C GLU A 41 -0.88 13.03 2.28
N VAL A 42 -1.34 13.88 1.36
CA VAL A 42 -2.66 13.73 0.72
C VAL A 42 -2.42 13.30 -0.72
N ASN A 43 -3.02 12.17 -1.10
CA ASN A 43 -2.98 11.71 -2.48
C ASN A 43 -4.26 12.18 -3.15
N GLU A 44 -4.16 13.26 -3.94
CA GLU A 44 -5.33 13.87 -4.58
C GLU A 44 -5.97 12.96 -5.61
N ASP A 45 -5.17 12.21 -6.36
CA ASP A 45 -5.68 11.31 -7.39
C ASP A 45 -6.58 10.25 -6.81
N GLN A 46 -6.20 9.68 -5.68
CA GLN A 46 -6.96 8.61 -5.03
C GLN A 46 -7.93 9.14 -3.97
N GLY A 47 -7.82 10.41 -3.62
CA GLY A 47 -8.70 11.01 -2.63
C GLY A 47 -8.48 10.49 -1.22
N VAL A 48 -7.22 10.28 -0.82
CA VAL A 48 -6.89 9.74 0.49
C VAL A 48 -5.88 10.62 1.21
N ARG A 49 -6.02 10.66 2.53
CA ARG A 49 -5.00 11.18 3.43
C ARG A 49 -4.31 9.98 4.03
N GLU A 50 -3.00 10.00 4.08
CA GLU A 50 -2.26 8.82 4.51
C GLU A 50 -1.07 9.15 5.38
N ALA A 51 -0.74 8.21 6.26
CA ALA A 51 0.43 8.27 7.12
C ALA A 51 1.14 6.93 7.11
N MET A 52 2.46 6.99 6.99
CA MET A 52 3.31 5.80 7.13
C MET A 52 3.92 5.83 8.52
N LEU A 53 3.87 4.69 9.23
CA LEU A 53 4.43 4.54 10.56
C LEU A 53 5.39 3.38 10.60
N ALA A 54 6.44 3.50 11.43
CA ALA A 54 7.42 2.44 11.62
C ALA A 54 7.80 2.35 13.09
N ALA A 55 8.44 1.25 13.46
CA ALA A 55 9.01 1.13 14.80
C ALA A 55 10.17 2.13 14.95
N PRO A 56 10.38 2.68 16.16
CA PRO A 56 11.47 3.62 16.38
C PRO A 56 12.83 2.99 16.05
N GLY A 57 13.69 3.77 15.41
CA GLY A 57 15.05 3.32 15.10
C GLY A 57 15.18 2.46 13.86
N GLU A 58 14.07 2.15 13.20
CA GLU A 58 14.13 1.39 11.96
C GLU A 58 14.60 2.28 10.81
N GLY A 59 15.32 1.66 9.86
CA GLY A 59 15.81 2.37 8.68
C GLY A 59 14.73 2.55 7.62
N PRO A 60 15.11 3.19 6.48
CA PRO A 60 14.15 3.47 5.41
C PRO A 60 13.57 2.23 4.74
N GLU A 61 14.19 1.07 4.91
CA GLU A 61 13.72 -0.19 4.32
C GLU A 61 12.77 -0.96 5.22
N ALA A 62 12.46 -0.44 6.40
CA ALA A 62 11.57 -1.13 7.33
C ALA A 62 10.19 -1.33 6.73
N THR A 63 9.55 -2.44 7.07
CA THR A 63 8.13 -2.65 6.78
C THR A 63 7.33 -1.67 7.62
N ARG A 64 6.34 -1.02 7.02
CA ARG A 64 5.57 0.02 7.69
C ARG A 64 4.10 -0.34 7.80
N VAL A 65 3.42 0.35 8.68
CA VAL A 65 1.98 0.40 8.73
C VAL A 65 1.56 1.68 8.02
N GLN A 66 0.65 1.56 7.06
CA GLN A 66 0.06 2.71 6.38
C GLN A 66 -1.36 2.90 6.90
N LEU A 67 -1.68 4.10 7.38
CA LEU A 67 -3.03 4.46 7.76
C LEU A 67 -3.62 5.31 6.64
N LEU A 68 -4.84 4.96 6.22
CA LEU A 68 -5.50 5.56 5.06
C LEU A 68 -6.87 6.08 5.49
N ALA A 69 -7.10 7.38 5.36
CA ALA A 69 -8.40 7.98 5.63
C ALA A 69 -8.92 8.66 4.36
N PRO A 70 -10.25 8.72 4.16
CA PRO A 70 -10.78 9.35 2.95
C PRO A 70 -10.59 10.86 2.99
N ALA A 71 -10.17 11.44 1.86
CA ALA A 71 -10.15 12.87 1.64
C ALA A 71 -11.38 13.32 0.83
N ARG A 72 -12.07 12.36 0.21
CA ARG A 72 -13.31 12.58 -0.54
C ARG A 72 -14.27 11.43 -0.28
N GLU A 73 -15.56 11.72 -0.37
CA GLU A 73 -16.61 10.72 -0.16
C GLU A 73 -16.62 9.63 -1.24
N ASP A 74 -16.13 9.94 -2.43
CA ASP A 74 -16.10 9.01 -3.56
C ASP A 74 -14.81 8.20 -3.66
N SER A 75 -13.92 8.33 -2.69
CA SER A 75 -12.67 7.59 -2.71
C SER A 75 -12.87 6.10 -2.47
N THR A 76 -11.92 5.30 -2.93
CA THR A 76 -11.94 3.85 -2.69
C THR A 76 -11.94 3.53 -1.20
N ILE A 77 -11.21 4.32 -0.41
CA ILE A 77 -11.15 4.13 1.05
C ILE A 77 -12.50 4.44 1.71
N ALA A 78 -13.19 5.49 1.26
CA ALA A 78 -14.52 5.79 1.78
C ALA A 78 -15.49 4.63 1.51
N LYS A 79 -15.43 4.07 0.30
CA LYS A 79 -16.29 2.92 -0.06
C LYS A 79 -15.94 1.69 0.76
N PHE A 80 -14.65 1.46 1.01
CA PHE A 80 -14.21 0.35 1.86
C PHE A 80 -14.76 0.50 3.27
N LEU A 81 -14.65 1.70 3.85
CA LEU A 81 -15.17 1.97 5.20
C LEU A 81 -16.68 1.77 5.27
N ASP A 82 -17.42 2.20 4.25
CA ASP A 82 -18.86 2.02 4.21
C ASP A 82 -19.27 0.56 4.19
N ARG A 83 -18.51 -0.29 3.51
CA ARG A 83 -18.84 -1.71 3.38
C ARG A 83 -18.32 -2.55 4.53
N ASN A 84 -17.14 -2.23 5.04
CA ASN A 84 -16.41 -3.12 5.96
C ASN A 84 -16.15 -2.50 7.32
N GLY A 85 -16.27 -1.18 7.45
CA GLY A 85 -15.77 -0.48 8.63
C GLY A 85 -14.24 -0.39 8.60
N PRO A 86 -13.64 0.21 9.64
CA PRO A 86 -12.19 0.29 9.74
C PRO A 86 -11.55 -1.10 9.77
N GLY A 87 -10.37 -1.23 9.16
CA GLY A 87 -9.64 -2.51 9.18
C GLY A 87 -8.60 -2.61 8.08
N LEU A 88 -8.00 -3.78 7.98
CA LEU A 88 -7.00 -4.07 6.95
C LEU A 88 -7.61 -3.93 5.57
N GLN A 89 -6.97 -3.15 4.72
CA GLN A 89 -7.48 -2.85 3.38
C GLN A 89 -6.57 -3.37 2.28
N GLN A 90 -5.26 -3.32 2.47
CA GLN A 90 -4.33 -3.77 1.43
C GLN A 90 -3.02 -4.28 2.00
N LEU A 91 -2.33 -5.07 1.19
CA LEU A 91 -1.00 -5.57 1.47
C LEU A 91 -0.10 -5.14 0.32
N ALA A 92 1.01 -4.48 0.63
CA ALA A 92 1.91 -3.98 -0.40
C ALA A 92 3.23 -4.75 -0.40
N PHE A 93 3.59 -5.27 -1.57
CA PHE A 93 4.88 -5.91 -1.79
C PHE A 93 5.83 -4.94 -2.47
N ARG A 94 7.06 -4.90 -1.98
CA ARG A 94 8.11 -4.08 -2.59
C ARG A 94 8.74 -4.83 -3.74
N VAL A 95 8.93 -4.12 -4.86
CA VAL A 95 9.58 -4.67 -6.04
C VAL A 95 10.72 -3.74 -6.45
N THR A 96 11.74 -4.29 -7.11
CA THR A 96 12.88 -3.50 -7.57
C THR A 96 12.63 -2.87 -8.94
N ASP A 97 11.79 -3.52 -9.76
CA ASP A 97 11.45 -3.04 -11.10
C ASP A 97 9.98 -3.32 -11.34
N ILE A 98 9.16 -2.30 -11.16
CA ILE A 98 7.70 -2.49 -11.22
C ILE A 98 7.22 -2.78 -12.64
N GLU A 99 7.88 -2.26 -13.68
CA GLU A 99 7.46 -2.54 -15.04
C GLU A 99 7.72 -4.00 -15.39
N ALA A 100 8.88 -4.52 -15.01
CA ALA A 100 9.19 -5.94 -15.19
C ALA A 100 8.25 -6.81 -14.38
N ALA A 101 7.93 -6.41 -13.16
CA ALA A 101 7.00 -7.16 -12.31
C ALA A 101 5.61 -7.23 -12.94
N CYS A 102 5.11 -6.10 -13.44
CA CYS A 102 3.81 -6.07 -14.11
C CYS A 102 3.78 -6.96 -15.34
N ASP A 103 4.84 -6.91 -16.16
CA ASP A 103 4.93 -7.73 -17.37
C ASP A 103 4.92 -9.22 -17.02
N GLN A 104 5.68 -9.63 -16.01
CA GLN A 104 5.70 -11.03 -15.57
C GLN A 104 4.35 -11.50 -15.07
N LEU A 105 3.66 -10.66 -14.32
CA LEU A 105 2.33 -11.01 -13.81
C LEU A 105 1.33 -11.17 -14.96
N ARG A 106 1.39 -10.27 -15.94
CA ARG A 106 0.51 -10.35 -17.10
C ARG A 106 0.78 -11.61 -17.93
N GLU A 107 2.04 -11.99 -18.08
CA GLU A 107 2.40 -13.23 -18.76
C GLU A 107 1.82 -14.45 -18.07
N ARG A 108 1.62 -14.38 -16.77
CA ARG A 108 1.02 -15.46 -15.97
C ARG A 108 -0.50 -15.39 -15.94
N GLY A 109 -1.11 -14.43 -16.65
CA GLY A 109 -2.55 -14.25 -16.68
C GLY A 109 -3.11 -13.50 -15.50
N THR A 110 -2.27 -12.86 -14.68
CA THR A 110 -2.69 -12.09 -13.54
C THR A 110 -3.11 -10.69 -13.98
N ARG A 111 -4.32 -10.27 -13.59
CA ARG A 111 -4.85 -8.96 -13.96
C ARG A 111 -4.36 -7.87 -13.03
N LEU A 112 -3.98 -6.73 -13.60
CA LEU A 112 -3.57 -5.55 -12.86
C LEU A 112 -4.63 -4.46 -13.05
N LEU A 113 -4.79 -3.60 -12.04
CA LEU A 113 -5.83 -2.57 -12.07
C LEU A 113 -5.45 -1.40 -12.98
N PHE A 114 -4.15 -1.09 -13.11
CA PHE A 114 -3.69 -0.02 -13.97
C PHE A 114 -2.92 -0.59 -15.15
N GLU A 115 -3.14 -0.01 -16.32
CA GLU A 115 -2.39 -0.40 -17.51
C GLU A 115 -0.91 -0.10 -17.35
N THR A 116 -0.61 1.07 -16.77
CA THR A 116 0.77 1.48 -16.45
C THR A 116 0.85 1.88 -14.99
N PRO A 117 2.03 1.70 -14.36
CA PRO A 117 2.18 2.11 -12.95
C PRO A 117 1.89 3.59 -12.74
N ARG A 118 1.36 3.91 -11.58
CA ARG A 118 1.00 5.28 -11.18
C ARG A 118 1.84 5.72 -10.00
N ARG A 119 1.81 7.03 -9.74
CA ARG A 119 2.47 7.57 -8.55
C ARG A 119 1.73 7.14 -7.29
N GLY A 120 2.48 6.68 -6.29
CA GLY A 120 1.98 6.35 -4.97
C GLY A 120 2.63 7.20 -3.89
N THR A 121 2.49 6.76 -2.65
CA THR A 121 3.02 7.44 -1.47
C THR A 121 4.52 7.68 -1.60
N ALA A 122 4.96 8.88 -1.19
CA ALA A 122 6.39 9.26 -1.17
C ALA A 122 7.06 9.10 -2.53
N ASP A 123 6.33 9.46 -3.59
CA ASP A 123 6.79 9.39 -4.99
C ASP A 123 7.18 7.99 -5.45
N SER A 124 6.65 6.97 -4.81
CA SER A 124 6.79 5.59 -5.29
C SER A 124 6.02 5.40 -6.59
N ARG A 125 6.29 4.28 -7.27
CA ARG A 125 5.50 3.85 -8.42
C ARG A 125 4.72 2.61 -8.02
N VAL A 126 3.44 2.57 -8.32
CA VAL A 126 2.56 1.52 -7.82
C VAL A 126 1.65 0.94 -8.89
N ASN A 127 1.23 -0.28 -8.67
CA ASN A 127 0.14 -0.91 -9.38
C ASN A 127 -0.53 -1.89 -8.42
N PHE A 128 -1.74 -2.32 -8.75
CA PHE A 128 -2.50 -3.24 -7.90
C PHE A 128 -2.86 -4.49 -8.68
N VAL A 129 -2.78 -5.63 -8.01
CA VAL A 129 -3.27 -6.90 -8.54
C VAL A 129 -4.77 -6.97 -8.26
N HIS A 130 -5.55 -7.39 -9.26
CA HIS A 130 -6.97 -7.57 -9.08
C HIS A 130 -7.21 -8.58 -7.94
N PRO A 131 -8.04 -8.25 -6.94
CA PRO A 131 -8.22 -9.14 -5.78
C PRO A 131 -8.61 -10.57 -6.12
N LYS A 132 -9.38 -10.77 -7.18
CA LYS A 132 -9.77 -12.12 -7.61
C LYS A 132 -8.59 -12.97 -8.05
N ASP A 133 -7.50 -12.34 -8.43
CA ASP A 133 -6.29 -13.04 -8.85
C ASP A 133 -5.24 -13.10 -7.72
N ALA A 134 -5.61 -12.63 -6.53
CA ALA A 134 -4.73 -12.63 -5.36
C ALA A 134 -5.45 -13.16 -4.11
N GLY A 135 -6.30 -14.17 -4.31
CA GLY A 135 -6.96 -14.84 -3.18
C GLY A 135 -7.95 -13.96 -2.42
N GLY A 136 -8.46 -12.91 -3.05
CA GLY A 136 -9.41 -12.00 -2.41
C GLY A 136 -8.75 -10.82 -1.69
N VAL A 137 -7.43 -10.73 -1.74
CA VAL A 137 -6.68 -9.66 -1.07
C VAL A 137 -6.30 -8.58 -2.09
N LEU A 138 -6.48 -7.32 -1.74
CA LEU A 138 -5.98 -6.24 -2.57
C LEU A 138 -4.46 -6.15 -2.36
N VAL A 139 -3.71 -6.54 -3.37
CA VAL A 139 -2.24 -6.55 -3.32
C VAL A 139 -1.71 -5.39 -4.13
N GLU A 140 -0.89 -4.56 -3.49
CA GLU A 140 -0.19 -3.45 -4.15
C GLU A 140 1.25 -3.88 -4.46
N LEU A 141 1.75 -3.46 -5.62
CA LEU A 141 3.16 -3.56 -5.95
C LEU A 141 3.75 -2.16 -5.83
N VAL A 142 4.88 -2.03 -5.14
CA VAL A 142 5.49 -0.72 -4.86
C VAL A 142 6.96 -0.75 -5.24
N GLN A 143 7.35 0.17 -6.11
CA GLN A 143 8.76 0.46 -6.34
C GLN A 143 9.06 1.78 -5.66
N PRO A 144 9.84 1.79 -4.57
CA PRO A 144 10.14 3.04 -3.86
C PRO A 144 10.89 4.03 -4.74
N ALA A 145 10.74 5.32 -4.44
CA ALA A 145 11.52 6.36 -5.10
C ALA A 145 13.01 6.17 -4.75
N GLU A 146 13.87 6.52 -5.68
CA GLU A 146 15.30 6.44 -5.46
C GLU A 146 15.84 7.61 -4.66
#